data_a1824a9797d88bc9d5605472f59cb900
#
_entry.id   a1824a9797d88bc9d5605472f59cb900
#
_cell.length_a   1.000
_cell.length_b   1.000
_cell.length_c   1.000
_cell.angle_alpha   90.00
_cell.angle_beta   90.00
_cell.angle_gamma   90.00
#
_symmetry.space_group_name_H-M   'P 1'
#
loop_
_entity.id
_entity.type
_entity.pdbx_description
1 polymer ?
#
loop_
_entity_poly.entity_id
_entity_poly.type
_entity_poly.pdbx_seq_one_letter_code
_entity_poly.pdbx_strand_id
1 'polypeptide(L)'
;MLKKLLLAVVVVFAAFALFVATRPASYRVSRSRAMAAPATTVYAQVADFHQWEKWSPWAKLDPAMKTTFAGPAAAAGSSYAWTGNDKVGEGKMTIVETRPGELVRIRLEFVKPFASTNSTAFTFAPKGRGTETTWTMEGHNDFAGKAFSVFMNMDKMIGNDFDKGLAQLEAVAEAQGSPAASAAAR
;
A
#
# COMPACT_ATOMS: atom_id res chain seq x y z
N MET A 1 21.49 22.65 -40.83
CA MET A 1 21.36 21.34 -40.13
C MET A 1 20.83 21.50 -38.70
N LEU A 2 21.38 22.39 -37.85
CA LEU A 2 20.97 22.60 -36.46
C LEU A 2 19.46 22.93 -36.28
N LYS A 3 18.90 23.84 -37.12
CA LYS A 3 17.45 24.19 -37.05
C LYS A 3 16.53 23.00 -37.34
N LYS A 4 16.91 22.11 -38.28
CA LYS A 4 16.11 20.90 -38.57
C LYS A 4 16.19 19.89 -37.43
N LEU A 5 17.38 19.74 -36.80
CA LEU A 5 17.55 18.91 -35.62
C LEU A 5 16.72 19.42 -34.42
N LEU A 6 16.78 20.74 -34.17
CA LEU A 6 16.00 21.36 -33.11
C LEU A 6 14.49 21.17 -33.33
N LEU A 7 14.00 21.36 -34.55
CA LEU A 7 12.61 21.15 -34.92
C LEU A 7 12.21 19.66 -34.69
N ALA A 8 13.04 18.71 -35.09
CA ALA A 8 12.77 17.29 -34.85
C ALA A 8 12.66 16.96 -33.35
N VAL A 9 13.56 17.50 -32.53
CA VAL A 9 13.50 17.34 -31.07
C VAL A 9 12.21 17.89 -30.52
N VAL A 10 11.80 19.11 -30.90
CA VAL A 10 10.54 19.73 -30.44
C VAL A 10 9.34 18.86 -30.84
N VAL A 11 9.30 18.35 -32.06
CA VAL A 11 8.22 17.47 -32.55
C VAL A 11 8.14 16.19 -31.71
N VAL A 12 9.29 15.56 -31.39
CA VAL A 12 9.34 14.36 -30.59
C VAL A 12 8.82 14.63 -29.16
N PHE A 13 9.24 15.74 -28.53
CA PHE A 13 8.73 16.13 -27.21
C PHE A 13 7.24 16.44 -27.23
N ALA A 14 6.74 17.13 -28.25
CA ALA A 14 5.31 17.41 -28.39
C ALA A 14 4.50 16.10 -28.57
N ALA A 15 4.98 15.19 -29.41
CA ALA A 15 4.34 13.88 -29.60
C ALA A 15 4.34 13.06 -28.30
N PHE A 16 5.46 13.06 -27.56
CA PHE A 16 5.52 12.39 -26.24
C PHE A 16 4.58 13.02 -25.23
N ALA A 17 4.52 14.36 -25.14
CA ALA A 17 3.59 15.05 -24.24
C ALA A 17 2.12 14.73 -24.55
N LEU A 18 1.75 14.71 -25.83
CA LEU A 18 0.42 14.29 -26.29
C LEU A 18 0.14 12.83 -25.90
N PHE A 19 1.08 11.93 -26.13
CA PHE A 19 0.95 10.53 -25.75
C PHE A 19 0.74 10.37 -24.24
N VAL A 20 1.53 11.07 -23.40
CA VAL A 20 1.38 11.06 -21.94
C VAL A 20 0.00 11.62 -21.52
N ALA A 21 -0.48 12.68 -22.19
CA ALA A 21 -1.78 13.28 -21.88
C ALA A 21 -2.94 12.28 -22.08
N THR A 22 -2.83 11.35 -23.06
CA THR A 22 -3.84 10.32 -23.30
C THR A 22 -3.82 9.17 -22.29
N ARG A 23 -2.79 9.06 -21.45
CA ARG A 23 -2.69 7.96 -20.47
C ARG A 23 -3.71 8.14 -19.35
N PRO A 24 -4.28 7.02 -18.82
CA PRO A 24 -5.20 7.09 -17.67
C PRO A 24 -4.55 7.82 -16.49
N ALA A 25 -5.32 8.70 -15.87
CA ALA A 25 -4.88 9.40 -14.68
C ALA A 25 -5.04 8.53 -13.42
N SER A 26 -6.10 7.73 -13.35
CA SER A 26 -6.33 6.81 -12.23
C SER A 26 -5.58 5.49 -12.42
N TYR A 27 -5.11 4.93 -11.33
CA TYR A 27 -4.56 3.58 -11.30
C TYR A 27 -5.12 2.80 -10.11
N ARG A 28 -5.14 1.49 -10.24
CA ARG A 28 -5.54 0.56 -9.20
C ARG A 28 -4.57 -0.62 -9.21
N VAL A 29 -4.02 -0.95 -8.04
CA VAL A 29 -3.24 -2.15 -7.79
C VAL A 29 -3.99 -2.98 -6.76
N SER A 30 -4.14 -4.28 -7.01
CA SER A 30 -4.85 -5.17 -6.11
C SER A 30 -4.19 -6.53 -6.08
N ARG A 31 -4.06 -7.11 -4.87
CA ARG A 31 -3.60 -8.49 -4.65
C ARG A 31 -4.47 -9.14 -3.61
N SER A 32 -4.69 -10.44 -3.76
CA SER A 32 -5.50 -11.24 -2.83
C SER A 32 -4.74 -12.48 -2.41
N ARG A 33 -4.94 -12.88 -1.15
CA ARG A 33 -4.35 -14.10 -0.59
C ARG A 33 -5.33 -14.79 0.35
N ALA A 34 -5.44 -16.10 0.19
CA ALA A 34 -6.18 -16.94 1.13
C ALA A 34 -5.29 -17.28 2.33
N MET A 35 -5.82 -17.13 3.53
CA MET A 35 -5.16 -17.37 4.81
C MET A 35 -5.98 -18.34 5.65
N ALA A 36 -5.34 -19.30 6.33
CA ALA A 36 -6.03 -20.25 7.19
C ALA A 36 -6.37 -19.68 8.59
N ALA A 37 -6.52 -18.36 8.69
CA ALA A 37 -6.85 -17.63 9.91
C ALA A 37 -8.25 -17.02 9.82
N PRO A 38 -8.97 -16.88 10.95
CA PRO A 38 -10.26 -16.17 11.00
C PRO A 38 -10.13 -14.71 10.57
N ALA A 39 -11.17 -14.15 9.94
CA ALA A 39 -11.20 -12.77 9.49
C ALA A 39 -10.91 -11.75 10.60
N THR A 40 -11.38 -12.02 11.82
CA THR A 40 -11.14 -11.18 12.99
C THR A 40 -9.67 -11.13 13.39
N THR A 41 -8.96 -12.26 13.26
CA THR A 41 -7.51 -12.34 13.56
C THR A 41 -6.71 -11.55 12.52
N VAL A 42 -7.00 -11.73 11.23
CA VAL A 42 -6.32 -10.99 10.14
C VAL A 42 -6.64 -9.50 10.23
N TYR A 43 -7.91 -9.14 10.44
CA TYR A 43 -8.36 -7.78 10.63
C TYR A 43 -7.59 -7.05 11.75
N ALA A 44 -7.40 -7.70 12.90
CA ALA A 44 -6.70 -7.11 14.04
C ALA A 44 -5.25 -6.75 13.71
N GLN A 45 -4.57 -7.52 12.84
CA GLN A 45 -3.21 -7.21 12.39
C GLN A 45 -3.15 -5.99 11.46
N VAL A 46 -4.23 -5.72 10.73
CA VAL A 46 -4.29 -4.61 9.76
C VAL A 46 -4.84 -3.34 10.42
N ALA A 47 -5.86 -3.45 11.27
CA ALA A 47 -6.52 -2.31 11.89
C ALA A 47 -5.65 -1.62 12.96
N ASP A 48 -4.75 -2.34 13.61
CA ASP A 48 -3.79 -1.78 14.56
C ASP A 48 -2.45 -1.52 13.89
N PHE A 49 -2.10 -0.26 13.65
CA PHE A 49 -0.83 0.13 13.04
C PHE A 49 0.41 -0.33 13.81
N HIS A 50 0.32 -0.60 15.14
CA HIS A 50 1.44 -1.16 15.90
C HIS A 50 1.78 -2.60 15.49
N GLN A 51 0.86 -3.32 14.84
CA GLN A 51 1.12 -4.67 14.34
C GLN A 51 1.87 -4.69 13.00
N TRP A 52 1.88 -3.54 12.27
CA TRP A 52 2.44 -3.46 10.92
C TRP A 52 3.95 -3.74 10.87
N GLU A 53 4.68 -3.47 11.93
CA GLU A 53 6.11 -3.80 12.03
C GLU A 53 6.37 -5.31 11.83
N LYS A 54 5.41 -6.16 12.15
CA LYS A 54 5.55 -7.62 12.07
C LYS A 54 5.43 -8.16 10.64
N TRP A 55 4.66 -7.46 9.77
CA TRP A 55 4.30 -7.99 8.47
C TRP A 55 4.45 -6.99 7.30
N SER A 56 4.55 -5.70 7.54
CA SER A 56 4.70 -4.73 6.45
C SER A 56 6.03 -4.97 5.70
N PRO A 57 6.00 -5.04 4.35
CA PRO A 57 7.20 -5.28 3.57
C PRO A 57 8.22 -4.12 3.65
N TRP A 58 7.77 -2.95 4.10
CA TRP A 58 8.62 -1.76 4.24
C TRP A 58 9.20 -1.58 5.65
N ALA A 59 8.67 -2.27 6.66
CA ALA A 59 9.05 -2.06 8.06
C ALA A 59 10.56 -2.28 8.34
N LYS A 60 11.21 -3.15 7.55
CA LYS A 60 12.62 -3.52 7.74
C LYS A 60 13.58 -2.88 6.73
N LEU A 61 13.10 -2.00 5.84
CA LEU A 61 13.93 -1.37 4.81
C LEU A 61 14.82 -0.24 5.37
N ASP A 62 14.43 0.32 6.51
CA ASP A 62 15.20 1.34 7.23
C ASP A 62 15.16 1.10 8.74
N PRO A 63 16.22 0.54 9.33
CA PRO A 63 16.30 0.33 10.78
C PRO A 63 16.31 1.63 11.62
N ALA A 64 16.59 2.77 10.98
CA ALA A 64 16.59 4.09 11.62
C ALA A 64 15.29 4.88 11.38
N MET A 65 14.31 4.29 10.72
CA MET A 65 13.02 4.91 10.44
C MET A 65 12.33 5.36 11.73
N LYS A 66 11.95 6.63 11.76
CA LYS A 66 11.18 7.19 12.88
C LYS A 66 9.70 7.04 12.59
N THR A 67 8.96 6.55 13.57
CA THR A 67 7.52 6.33 13.47
C THR A 67 6.78 7.06 14.58
N THR A 68 5.59 7.55 14.29
CA THR A 68 4.71 8.22 15.25
C THR A 68 3.29 7.72 15.07
N PHE A 69 2.65 7.37 16.18
CA PHE A 69 1.27 6.90 16.22
C PHE A 69 0.40 7.93 16.92
N ALA A 70 -0.83 8.13 16.44
CA ALA A 70 -1.79 9.02 17.07
C ALA A 70 -3.23 8.57 16.77
N GLY A 71 -4.19 9.06 17.58
CA GLY A 71 -5.60 8.73 17.46
C GLY A 71 -5.98 7.45 18.22
N PRO A 72 -7.25 7.02 18.10
CA PRO A 72 -7.75 5.82 18.77
C PRO A 72 -7.15 4.56 18.12
N ALA A 73 -6.88 3.52 18.93
CA ALA A 73 -6.36 2.25 18.40
C ALA A 73 -7.42 1.54 17.54
N ALA A 74 -6.98 1.00 16.39
CA ALA A 74 -7.76 0.14 15.50
C ALA A 74 -9.11 0.72 15.03
N ALA A 75 -9.24 2.03 14.94
CA ALA A 75 -10.48 2.72 14.60
C ALA A 75 -10.23 3.88 13.61
N ALA A 76 -11.31 4.41 13.05
CA ALA A 76 -11.24 5.62 12.23
C ALA A 76 -10.61 6.78 13.02
N GLY A 77 -9.67 7.50 12.40
CA GLY A 77 -8.85 8.52 13.04
C GLY A 77 -7.50 8.02 13.58
N SER A 78 -7.29 6.68 13.70
CA SER A 78 -5.96 6.13 13.96
C SER A 78 -4.98 6.54 12.88
N SER A 79 -3.78 6.95 13.24
CA SER A 79 -2.77 7.35 12.27
C SER A 79 -1.37 6.85 12.64
N TYR A 80 -0.59 6.62 11.59
CA TYR A 80 0.80 6.21 11.61
C TYR A 80 1.57 7.10 10.64
N ALA A 81 2.55 7.84 11.14
CA ALA A 81 3.45 8.64 10.31
C ALA A 81 4.86 8.06 10.38
N TRP A 82 5.60 8.17 9.28
CA TRP A 82 6.98 7.71 9.21
C TRP A 82 7.88 8.72 8.48
N THR A 83 9.15 8.72 8.88
CA THR A 83 10.23 9.44 8.20
C THR A 83 11.47 8.55 8.20
N GLY A 84 11.98 8.24 7.03
CA GLY A 84 13.15 7.38 6.87
C GLY A 84 13.99 7.72 5.65
N ASN A 85 14.85 6.78 5.25
CA ASN A 85 15.76 6.92 4.12
C ASN A 85 15.02 6.90 2.76
N ASP A 86 15.77 7.01 1.64
CA ASP A 86 15.22 7.07 0.28
C ASP A 86 14.43 5.81 -0.13
N LYS A 87 14.55 4.69 0.60
CA LYS A 87 13.81 3.45 0.31
C LYS A 87 12.39 3.47 0.88
N VAL A 88 12.17 4.18 1.97
CA VAL A 88 10.87 4.27 2.64
C VAL A 88 10.24 5.66 2.55
N GLY A 89 11.06 6.70 2.35
CA GLY A 89 10.60 8.09 2.21
C GLY A 89 9.97 8.65 3.48
N GLU A 90 8.97 9.50 3.29
CA GLU A 90 8.22 10.16 4.37
C GLU A 90 6.74 10.17 4.02
N GLY A 91 5.88 9.88 4.99
CA GLY A 91 4.44 9.88 4.77
C GLY A 91 3.62 9.60 6.01
N LYS A 92 2.31 9.48 5.79
CA LYS A 92 1.32 9.23 6.82
C LYS A 92 0.21 8.33 6.30
N MET A 93 -0.23 7.41 7.12
CA MET A 93 -1.46 6.65 6.95
C MET A 93 -2.49 7.09 8.00
N THR A 94 -3.75 7.21 7.59
CA THR A 94 -4.85 7.47 8.50
C THR A 94 -6.00 6.54 8.18
N ILE A 95 -6.47 5.76 9.14
CA ILE A 95 -7.67 4.94 8.99
C ILE A 95 -8.87 5.88 8.84
N VAL A 96 -9.61 5.76 7.76
CA VAL A 96 -10.79 6.59 7.46
C VAL A 96 -12.10 5.82 7.63
N GLU A 97 -12.06 4.48 7.53
CA GLU A 97 -13.21 3.61 7.73
C GLU A 97 -12.77 2.25 8.24
N THR A 98 -13.52 1.69 9.19
CA THR A 98 -13.38 0.30 9.62
C THR A 98 -14.73 -0.38 9.71
N ARG A 99 -14.77 -1.65 9.29
CA ARG A 99 -15.85 -2.60 9.56
C ARG A 99 -15.19 -3.87 10.09
N PRO A 100 -15.36 -4.19 11.39
CA PRO A 100 -14.67 -5.32 12.02
C PRO A 100 -14.84 -6.63 11.26
N GLY A 101 -13.71 -7.25 10.91
CA GLY A 101 -13.68 -8.49 10.15
C GLY A 101 -14.04 -8.38 8.66
N GLU A 102 -14.33 -7.18 8.13
CA GLU A 102 -14.75 -6.97 6.74
C GLU A 102 -13.88 -5.98 5.98
N LEU A 103 -13.56 -4.82 6.57
CA LEU A 103 -12.90 -3.72 5.87
C LEU A 103 -12.01 -2.87 6.79
N VAL A 104 -10.84 -2.51 6.30
CA VAL A 104 -10.05 -1.36 6.79
C VAL A 104 -9.72 -0.49 5.59
N ARG A 105 -10.16 0.78 5.58
CA ARG A 105 -9.82 1.76 4.56
C ARG A 105 -8.90 2.81 5.14
N ILE A 106 -7.83 3.11 4.42
CA ILE A 106 -6.74 3.97 4.87
C ILE A 106 -6.50 5.04 3.81
N ARG A 107 -6.40 6.29 4.22
CA ARG A 107 -5.81 7.36 3.43
C ARG A 107 -4.30 7.29 3.61
N LEU A 108 -3.57 7.15 2.51
CA LEU A 108 -2.13 7.06 2.45
C LEU A 108 -1.57 8.30 1.78
N GLU A 109 -0.81 9.08 2.51
CA GLU A 109 -0.25 10.36 2.11
C GLU A 109 1.28 10.24 2.10
N PHE A 110 1.89 10.37 0.93
CA PHE A 110 3.34 10.50 0.80
C PHE A 110 3.73 11.98 0.78
N VAL A 111 4.84 12.29 1.44
CA VAL A 111 5.49 13.62 1.46
C VAL A 111 6.77 13.56 0.63
N LYS A 112 7.56 12.50 0.77
CA LYS A 112 8.81 12.26 0.03
C LYS A 112 8.83 10.84 -0.54
N PRO A 113 9.47 10.62 -1.73
CA PRO A 113 10.16 11.61 -2.57
C PRO A 113 9.22 12.52 -3.36
N PHE A 114 7.95 12.13 -3.57
CA PHE A 114 6.94 12.89 -4.30
C PHE A 114 5.65 12.92 -3.51
N ALA A 115 5.07 14.13 -3.35
CA ALA A 115 3.81 14.28 -2.65
C ALA A 115 2.67 13.62 -3.44
N SER A 116 1.92 12.73 -2.79
CA SER A 116 0.74 12.10 -3.37
C SER A 116 -0.21 11.61 -2.28
N THR A 117 -1.49 11.53 -2.62
CA THR A 117 -2.52 10.98 -1.74
C THR A 117 -3.21 9.82 -2.45
N ASN A 118 -3.29 8.68 -1.76
CA ASN A 118 -3.87 7.46 -2.28
C ASN A 118 -4.90 6.92 -1.28
N SER A 119 -5.86 6.14 -1.79
CA SER A 119 -6.74 5.33 -0.95
C SER A 119 -6.24 3.89 -0.98
N THR A 120 -6.00 3.30 0.18
CA THR A 120 -5.75 1.87 0.28
C THR A 120 -6.80 1.20 1.14
N ALA A 121 -7.15 -0.04 0.80
CA ALA A 121 -8.17 -0.79 1.50
C ALA A 121 -7.77 -2.26 1.63
N PHE A 122 -8.08 -2.82 2.78
CA PHE A 122 -8.06 -4.26 3.03
C PHE A 122 -9.49 -4.74 3.19
N THR A 123 -9.88 -5.77 2.44
CA THR A 123 -11.14 -6.47 2.61
C THR A 123 -10.89 -7.91 3.02
N PHE A 124 -11.77 -8.44 3.86
CA PHE A 124 -11.68 -9.77 4.44
C PHE A 124 -12.96 -10.52 4.12
N ALA A 125 -12.90 -11.49 3.23
CA ALA A 125 -14.03 -12.31 2.83
C ALA A 125 -13.85 -13.74 3.32
N PRO A 126 -14.93 -14.43 3.75
CA PRO A 126 -14.86 -15.85 4.09
C PRO A 126 -14.37 -16.68 2.90
N LYS A 127 -13.43 -17.59 3.13
CA LYS A 127 -12.95 -18.54 2.11
C LYS A 127 -12.68 -19.91 2.74
N GLY A 128 -13.59 -20.84 2.55
CA GLY A 128 -13.54 -22.13 3.22
C GLY A 128 -13.58 -21.97 4.75
N ARG A 129 -12.56 -22.47 5.45
CA ARG A 129 -12.42 -22.32 6.91
C ARG A 129 -11.58 -21.10 7.33
N GLY A 130 -11.12 -20.31 6.38
CA GLY A 130 -10.24 -19.17 6.58
C GLY A 130 -10.79 -17.89 5.93
N THR A 131 -9.89 -17.03 5.53
CA THR A 131 -10.18 -15.67 5.02
C THR A 131 -9.45 -15.41 3.73
N GLU A 132 -10.13 -14.90 2.71
CA GLU A 132 -9.49 -14.24 1.58
C GLU A 132 -9.28 -12.77 1.91
N THR A 133 -8.03 -12.37 2.03
CA THR A 133 -7.64 -10.98 2.28
C THR A 133 -7.23 -10.34 0.96
N THR A 134 -7.88 -9.23 0.60
CA THR A 134 -7.53 -8.44 -0.58
C THR A 134 -6.98 -7.09 -0.14
N TRP A 135 -5.80 -6.75 -0.62
CA TRP A 135 -5.17 -5.44 -0.46
C TRP A 135 -5.26 -4.68 -1.77
N THR A 136 -5.92 -3.53 -1.75
CA THR A 136 -6.11 -2.66 -2.91
C THR A 136 -5.56 -1.27 -2.62
N MET A 137 -4.89 -0.66 -3.59
CA MET A 137 -4.52 0.75 -3.58
C MET A 137 -5.02 1.41 -4.86
N GLU A 138 -5.62 2.58 -4.69
CA GLU A 138 -6.12 3.43 -5.76
C GLU A 138 -5.50 4.82 -5.61
N GLY A 139 -5.08 5.39 -6.73
CA GLY A 139 -4.47 6.70 -6.76
C GLY A 139 -4.72 7.43 -8.06
N HIS A 140 -4.26 8.67 -8.08
CA HIS A 140 -4.36 9.54 -9.25
C HIS A 140 -2.99 10.09 -9.62
N ASN A 141 -2.60 9.93 -10.87
CA ASN A 141 -1.37 10.46 -11.42
C ASN A 141 -1.64 11.84 -12.03
N ASP A 142 -0.85 12.83 -11.65
CA ASP A 142 -0.69 14.06 -12.39
C ASP A 142 0.08 13.80 -13.70
N PHE A 143 0.39 14.85 -14.45
CA PHE A 143 1.11 14.71 -15.72
C PHE A 143 2.49 14.05 -15.54
N ALA A 144 3.23 14.39 -14.49
CA ALA A 144 4.54 13.82 -14.20
C ALA A 144 4.42 12.33 -13.82
N GLY A 145 3.44 11.96 -12.99
CA GLY A 145 3.12 10.58 -12.65
C GLY A 145 2.69 9.75 -13.86
N LYS A 146 1.91 10.32 -14.80
CA LYS A 146 1.57 9.68 -16.07
C LYS A 146 2.82 9.43 -16.93
N ALA A 147 3.73 10.43 -17.04
CA ALA A 147 4.98 10.27 -17.78
C ALA A 147 5.87 9.17 -17.17
N PHE A 148 5.96 9.13 -15.84
CA PHE A 148 6.68 8.08 -15.11
C PHE A 148 6.08 6.69 -15.37
N SER A 149 4.74 6.57 -15.37
CA SER A 149 4.04 5.31 -15.61
C SER A 149 4.23 4.72 -17.01
N VAL A 150 4.70 5.51 -17.98
CA VAL A 150 5.08 5.00 -19.33
C VAL A 150 6.30 4.08 -19.24
N PHE A 151 7.23 4.38 -18.33
CA PHE A 151 8.49 3.65 -18.18
C PHE A 151 8.47 2.63 -17.05
N MET A 152 7.57 2.82 -16.07
CA MET A 152 7.49 2.00 -14.86
C MET A 152 6.13 1.32 -14.74
N ASN A 153 6.14 0.00 -14.62
CA ASN A 153 4.91 -0.76 -14.38
C ASN A 153 4.57 -0.71 -12.89
N MET A 154 3.69 0.23 -12.52
CA MET A 154 3.23 0.45 -11.14
C MET A 154 2.56 -0.79 -10.55
N ASP A 155 1.75 -1.52 -11.34
CA ASP A 155 1.09 -2.74 -10.88
C ASP A 155 2.12 -3.82 -10.50
N LYS A 156 3.17 -3.98 -11.30
CA LYS A 156 4.23 -4.95 -11.00
C LYS A 156 5.04 -4.54 -9.78
N MET A 157 5.41 -3.27 -9.67
CA MET A 157 6.25 -2.77 -8.59
C MET A 157 5.52 -2.84 -7.24
N ILE A 158 4.37 -2.18 -7.14
CA ILE A 158 3.57 -2.14 -5.91
C ILE A 158 2.94 -3.51 -5.63
N GLY A 159 2.48 -4.21 -6.66
CA GLY A 159 1.87 -5.52 -6.52
C GLY A 159 2.82 -6.57 -5.95
N ASN A 160 4.10 -6.56 -6.33
CA ASN A 160 5.11 -7.44 -5.75
C ASN A 160 5.29 -7.20 -4.24
N ASP A 161 5.23 -5.94 -3.80
CA ASP A 161 5.33 -5.62 -2.38
C ASP A 161 4.05 -6.00 -1.63
N PHE A 162 2.87 -5.86 -2.25
CA PHE A 162 1.61 -6.37 -1.69
C PHE A 162 1.63 -7.88 -1.53
N ASP A 163 2.13 -8.63 -2.52
CA ASP A 163 2.25 -10.08 -2.45
C ASP A 163 3.17 -10.51 -1.29
N LYS A 164 4.30 -9.83 -1.09
CA LYS A 164 5.20 -10.07 0.05
C LYS A 164 4.51 -9.73 1.38
N GLY A 165 3.86 -8.56 1.45
CA GLY A 165 3.15 -8.11 2.65
C GLY A 165 2.02 -9.07 3.04
N LEU A 166 1.20 -9.51 2.07
CA LEU A 166 0.14 -10.48 2.31
C LEU A 166 0.68 -11.85 2.75
N ALA A 167 1.84 -12.30 2.21
CA ALA A 167 2.47 -13.53 2.66
C ALA A 167 2.98 -13.44 4.11
N GLN A 168 3.53 -12.28 4.50
CA GLN A 168 3.97 -12.04 5.87
C GLN A 168 2.78 -11.90 6.83
N LEU A 169 1.71 -11.22 6.40
CA LEU A 169 0.46 -11.10 7.15
C LEU A 169 -0.18 -12.47 7.40
N GLU A 170 -0.22 -13.35 6.39
CA GLU A 170 -0.66 -14.74 6.53
C GLU A 170 0.11 -15.45 7.64
N ALA A 171 1.46 -15.45 7.57
CA ALA A 171 2.29 -16.12 8.55
C ALA A 171 2.04 -15.61 10.00
N VAL A 172 1.88 -14.29 10.16
CA VAL A 172 1.60 -13.69 11.48
C VAL A 172 0.20 -14.05 11.97
N ALA A 173 -0.82 -13.99 11.10
CA ALA A 173 -2.20 -14.28 11.47
C ALA A 173 -2.41 -15.77 11.80
N GLU A 174 -1.80 -16.67 11.03
CA GLU A 174 -1.90 -18.11 11.25
C GLU A 174 -1.18 -18.55 12.53
N ALA A 175 -0.02 -17.95 12.85
CA ALA A 175 0.67 -18.19 14.11
C ALA A 175 -0.20 -17.79 15.34
N GLN A 176 -1.01 -16.73 15.23
CA GLN A 176 -1.91 -16.28 16.30
C GLN A 176 -3.25 -17.06 16.33
N GLY A 177 -3.71 -17.54 15.19
CA GLY A 177 -4.93 -18.34 15.07
C GLY A 177 -4.76 -19.81 15.45
N SER A 178 -3.52 -20.25 15.69
CA SER A 178 -3.24 -21.63 16.05
C SER A 178 -3.72 -21.97 17.49
N PRO A 179 -4.33 -23.15 17.73
CA PRO A 179 -4.79 -23.57 19.06
C PRO A 179 -3.71 -23.51 20.15
N ALA A 180 -2.44 -23.65 19.79
CA ALA A 180 -1.33 -23.54 20.73
C ALA A 180 -1.16 -22.12 21.32
N ALA A 181 -1.47 -21.06 20.57
CA ALA A 181 -1.41 -19.69 21.07
C ALA A 181 -2.55 -19.38 22.05
N SER A 182 -3.72 -19.98 21.87
CA SER A 182 -4.87 -19.84 22.78
C SER A 182 -4.67 -20.53 24.14
N ALA A 183 -3.82 -21.53 24.23
CA ALA A 183 -3.50 -22.25 25.46
C ALA A 183 -2.48 -21.51 26.35
N ALA A 184 -1.62 -20.68 25.77
CA ALA A 184 -0.60 -19.91 26.49
C ALA A 184 -1.12 -18.59 27.09
N ALA A 185 -2.36 -18.17 26.73
CA ALA A 185 -2.99 -16.93 27.17
C ALA A 185 -4.04 -17.15 28.31
N ARG A 186 -4.10 -18.36 28.86
CA ARG A 186 -4.90 -18.73 30.04
C ARG A 186 -3.98 -19.04 31.21
#